data_3caf0ff7e58966c0c0a38a096744ebe0
#
_entry.id   3caf0ff7e58966c0c0a38a096744ebe0
#
_cell.length_a   1.000
_cell.length_b   1.000
_cell.length_c   1.000
_cell.angle_alpha   90.00
_cell.angle_beta   90.00
_cell.angle_gamma   90.00
#
_symmetry.space_group_name_H-M   'P 1'
#
loop_
_entity.id
_entity.type
_entity.pdbx_description
1 polymer ?
#
loop_
_entity_poly.entity_id
_entity_poly.type
_entity_poly.pdbx_seq_one_letter_code
_entity_poly.pdbx_strand_id
1 'polypeptide(L)'
;MTRSQRKLVLVVVDSLRCDMLLKTVDAGDAPTFKRLIERGELVGDCVSSFPSVTPVCTSEITTGVRPDRHLIPGMNWYRRSEERYVEYGSSFEATRAFGLFRSLYDTVYNLNMGHLNYETPTLFELLADAGYRTACTPFLIYRGRTRHEMGLEGLLKAFANAAKFHHAVWGPEELFYGELYSSRKVDAKPTLARPATRDAYSAAAGRDLVENDRYDFLLYSLPDVDYYSHRDGPEETQEAIALADDALAELVGAHGGIEKFLADNAVIVVSDHAQSFVEHPLELQTVLGERWQVLQPNAELTGADQLAVGPSGRGAGIWLLPADEDEHARLGAEVSAFLEHEVAGIDLLAWMTSEGKKEGDCWAAVSGSGIELRFRPGGDVTDRRGGSWELDGDPAALRARISDGLFVSDDYPDALARLWTALANPNAGDILVSLGAGWECVDWGGGDHIPGGSHGSLLATDSLGTLLTVGLDGERPEREQWAISDVYGLIAGHFGLGN
;
A
#
# COMPACT_ATOMS: atom_id res chain seq x y z
N MET A 1 -7.30 22.40 -24.47
CA MET A 1 -7.08 20.94 -24.38
C MET A 1 -8.37 20.25 -24.77
N THR A 2 -8.33 19.29 -25.68
CA THR A 2 -9.51 18.48 -26.04
C THR A 2 -9.74 17.49 -24.88
N ARG A 3 -10.96 17.51 -24.34
CA ARG A 3 -11.38 16.57 -23.29
C ARG A 3 -11.23 15.14 -23.84
N SER A 4 -10.66 14.20 -23.08
CA SER A 4 -10.61 12.78 -23.44
C SER A 4 -12.02 12.31 -23.80
N GLN A 5 -12.16 11.56 -24.88
CA GLN A 5 -13.45 10.99 -25.30
C GLN A 5 -13.70 9.63 -24.61
N ARG A 6 -12.65 8.93 -24.15
CA ARG A 6 -12.77 7.66 -23.49
C ARG A 6 -12.77 7.83 -21.97
N LYS A 7 -13.58 7.02 -21.32
CA LYS A 7 -13.56 6.83 -19.88
C LYS A 7 -12.31 6.03 -19.48
N LEU A 8 -12.03 5.96 -18.20
CA LEU A 8 -10.94 5.14 -17.70
C LEU A 8 -11.41 4.27 -16.53
N VAL A 9 -11.05 2.99 -16.59
CA VAL A 9 -11.22 2.05 -15.48
C VAL A 9 -9.83 1.68 -14.95
N LEU A 10 -9.56 2.05 -13.70
CA LEU A 10 -8.41 1.59 -12.94
C LEU A 10 -8.82 0.35 -12.16
N VAL A 11 -8.33 -0.81 -12.56
CA VAL A 11 -8.53 -2.10 -11.86
C VAL A 11 -7.36 -2.30 -10.93
N VAL A 12 -7.60 -2.27 -9.63
CA VAL A 12 -6.58 -2.61 -8.62
C VAL A 12 -6.86 -4.02 -8.14
N VAL A 13 -5.96 -4.95 -8.44
CA VAL A 13 -6.01 -6.32 -7.96
C VAL A 13 -4.93 -6.48 -6.91
N ASP A 14 -5.35 -6.59 -5.66
CA ASP A 14 -4.47 -6.65 -4.49
C ASP A 14 -3.55 -7.88 -4.57
N SER A 15 -2.24 -7.69 -4.40
CA SER A 15 -1.22 -8.75 -4.44
C SER A 15 -1.10 -9.52 -5.77
N LEU A 16 -1.46 -8.94 -6.91
CA LEU A 16 -1.40 -9.63 -8.21
C LEU A 16 0.03 -9.77 -8.73
N ARG A 17 0.64 -10.90 -8.54
CA ARG A 17 1.94 -11.27 -9.13
C ARG A 17 1.78 -11.57 -10.63
N CYS A 18 2.67 -11.03 -11.44
CA CYS A 18 2.62 -11.18 -12.90
C CYS A 18 2.82 -12.62 -13.36
N ASP A 19 3.72 -13.36 -12.73
CA ASP A 19 3.99 -14.77 -13.04
C ASP A 19 2.74 -15.64 -12.78
N MET A 20 2.01 -15.40 -11.69
CA MET A 20 0.77 -16.11 -11.37
C MET A 20 -0.38 -15.71 -12.29
N LEU A 21 -0.47 -14.43 -12.69
CA LEU A 21 -1.42 -13.98 -13.71
C LEU A 21 -1.18 -14.70 -15.03
N LEU A 22 0.06 -14.74 -15.52
CA LEU A 22 0.41 -15.41 -16.77
C LEU A 22 0.15 -16.92 -16.70
N LYS A 23 0.47 -17.56 -15.58
CA LYS A 23 0.18 -18.98 -15.33
C LYS A 23 -1.32 -19.27 -15.41
N THR A 24 -2.17 -18.41 -14.85
CA THR A 24 -3.63 -18.54 -14.89
C THR A 24 -4.17 -18.30 -16.31
N VAL A 25 -3.62 -17.31 -17.02
CA VAL A 25 -3.96 -17.03 -18.41
C VAL A 25 -3.59 -18.19 -19.33
N ASP A 26 -2.41 -18.79 -19.14
CA ASP A 26 -1.95 -19.94 -19.93
C ASP A 26 -2.76 -21.21 -19.67
N ALA A 27 -3.27 -21.38 -18.46
CA ALA A 27 -4.22 -22.43 -18.10
C ALA A 27 -5.60 -22.25 -18.77
N GLY A 28 -5.92 -21.03 -19.21
CA GLY A 28 -7.20 -20.68 -19.82
C GLY A 28 -8.25 -20.18 -18.82
N ASP A 29 -7.88 -20.00 -17.56
CA ASP A 29 -8.78 -19.67 -16.44
C ASP A 29 -8.95 -18.15 -16.22
N ALA A 30 -8.22 -17.30 -16.98
CA ALA A 30 -8.34 -15.85 -16.95
C ALA A 30 -8.52 -15.26 -18.37
N PRO A 31 -9.65 -15.55 -19.05
CA PRO A 31 -9.86 -15.13 -20.44
C PRO A 31 -10.01 -13.62 -20.62
N THR A 32 -10.52 -12.89 -19.62
CA THR A 32 -10.67 -11.43 -19.70
C THR A 32 -9.32 -10.73 -19.60
N PHE A 33 -8.49 -11.12 -18.63
CA PHE A 33 -7.11 -10.63 -18.53
C PHE A 33 -6.31 -10.97 -19.78
N LYS A 34 -6.47 -12.17 -20.34
CA LYS A 34 -5.84 -12.55 -21.61
C LYS A 34 -6.15 -11.54 -22.71
N ARG A 35 -7.44 -11.16 -22.86
CA ARG A 35 -7.87 -10.19 -23.88
C ARG A 35 -7.29 -8.81 -23.65
N LEU A 36 -7.14 -8.39 -22.39
CA LEU A 36 -6.51 -7.12 -22.05
C LEU A 36 -5.00 -7.16 -22.37
N ILE A 37 -4.30 -8.25 -22.04
CA ILE A 37 -2.88 -8.45 -22.34
C ILE A 37 -2.62 -8.45 -23.84
N GLU A 38 -3.46 -9.13 -24.64
CA GLU A 38 -3.36 -9.15 -26.10
C GLU A 38 -3.51 -7.77 -26.77
N ARG A 39 -4.09 -6.79 -26.06
CA ARG A 39 -4.42 -5.45 -26.57
C ARG A 39 -3.69 -4.31 -25.88
N GLY A 40 -2.95 -4.64 -24.86
CA GLY A 40 -2.27 -3.70 -24.00
C GLY A 40 -0.78 -3.91 -23.94
N GLU A 41 -0.19 -3.24 -22.99
CA GLU A 41 1.22 -3.33 -22.66
C GLU A 41 1.37 -3.78 -21.21
N LEU A 42 1.93 -4.98 -21.05
CA LEU A 42 2.13 -5.63 -19.75
C LEU A 42 3.55 -5.37 -19.24
N VAL A 43 3.63 -4.89 -18.01
CA VAL A 43 4.85 -4.73 -17.20
C VAL A 43 4.73 -5.67 -16.00
N GLY A 44 5.66 -6.60 -15.86
CA GLY A 44 5.63 -7.62 -14.81
C GLY A 44 6.46 -7.29 -13.58
N ASP A 45 7.11 -6.13 -13.57
CA ASP A 45 8.07 -5.69 -12.55
C ASP A 45 7.79 -4.26 -12.06
N CYS A 46 6.52 -3.89 -11.98
CA CYS A 46 6.10 -2.60 -11.41
C CYS A 46 6.40 -2.57 -9.92
N VAL A 47 7.20 -1.59 -9.50
CA VAL A 47 7.69 -1.51 -8.12
C VAL A 47 6.67 -0.88 -7.19
N SER A 48 6.40 -1.53 -6.07
CA SER A 48 5.57 -1.02 -4.98
C SER A 48 6.32 -0.02 -4.09
N SER A 49 5.62 0.51 -3.09
CA SER A 49 6.19 1.35 -2.03
C SER A 49 7.03 0.55 -1.01
N PHE A 50 7.59 1.23 0.00
CA PHE A 50 8.14 0.61 1.20
C PHE A 50 7.62 1.34 2.45
N PRO A 51 7.14 0.58 3.46
CA PRO A 51 6.87 -0.85 3.42
C PRO A 51 5.82 -1.20 2.35
N SER A 52 5.94 -2.39 1.73
CA SER A 52 5.04 -2.87 0.67
C SER A 52 3.74 -3.42 1.28
N VAL A 53 2.95 -2.53 1.86
CA VAL A 53 1.67 -2.84 2.54
C VAL A 53 0.54 -1.99 1.99
N THR A 54 -0.66 -2.57 1.95
CA THR A 54 -1.84 -1.99 1.30
C THR A 54 -2.10 -0.51 1.60
N PRO A 55 -2.08 0.00 2.87
CA PRO A 55 -2.34 1.42 3.13
C PRO A 55 -1.31 2.37 2.50
N VAL A 56 -0.04 1.97 2.47
CA VAL A 56 1.05 2.75 1.90
C VAL A 56 0.96 2.73 0.38
N CYS A 57 0.84 1.55 -0.21
CA CYS A 57 0.80 1.36 -1.66
C CYS A 57 -0.45 1.97 -2.30
N THR A 58 -1.63 1.78 -1.70
CA THR A 58 -2.89 2.38 -2.18
C THR A 58 -2.89 3.90 -2.07
N SER A 59 -2.21 4.46 -1.04
CA SER A 59 -1.99 5.91 -0.93
C SER A 59 -1.11 6.40 -2.08
N GLU A 60 -0.01 5.69 -2.40
CA GLU A 60 0.87 6.04 -3.50
C GLU A 60 0.17 5.95 -4.87
N ILE A 61 -0.61 4.89 -5.13
CA ILE A 61 -1.42 4.75 -6.36
C ILE A 61 -2.38 5.94 -6.53
N THR A 62 -3.07 6.32 -5.46
CA THR A 62 -4.13 7.34 -5.55
C THR A 62 -3.64 8.77 -5.51
N THR A 63 -2.46 9.04 -4.98
CA THR A 63 -1.89 10.39 -4.86
C THR A 63 -0.71 10.65 -5.81
N GLY A 64 -0.10 9.59 -6.36
CA GLY A 64 1.10 9.67 -7.19
C GLY A 64 2.35 10.09 -6.47
N VAL A 65 2.32 10.16 -5.14
CA VAL A 65 3.47 10.57 -4.32
C VAL A 65 3.81 9.52 -3.28
N ARG A 66 5.07 9.50 -2.86
CA ARG A 66 5.64 8.51 -1.94
C ARG A 66 5.36 8.82 -0.47
N PRO A 67 5.73 7.93 0.47
CA PRO A 67 5.41 8.04 1.91
C PRO A 67 5.80 9.36 2.56
N ASP A 68 6.92 9.98 2.17
CA ASP A 68 7.35 11.31 2.64
C ASP A 68 6.33 12.42 2.36
N ARG A 69 5.48 12.24 1.34
CA ARG A 69 4.50 13.21 0.88
C ARG A 69 3.07 12.84 1.26
N HIS A 70 2.65 11.58 1.09
CA HIS A 70 1.29 11.17 1.47
C HIS A 70 1.13 10.89 2.97
N LEU A 71 2.22 10.72 3.74
CA LEU A 71 2.31 10.65 5.20
C LEU A 71 1.77 9.37 5.85
N ILE A 72 1.46 8.32 5.11
CA ILE A 72 1.07 7.01 5.64
C ILE A 72 2.32 6.13 5.75
N PRO A 73 2.78 5.77 6.98
CA PRO A 73 4.06 5.09 7.14
C PRO A 73 3.96 3.57 7.19
N GLY A 74 2.78 3.00 7.37
CA GLY A 74 2.59 1.54 7.54
C GLY A 74 1.17 1.15 7.84
N MET A 75 0.97 -0.15 8.12
CA MET A 75 -0.31 -0.72 8.54
C MET A 75 -0.60 -0.40 10.01
N ASN A 76 0.41 -0.64 10.88
CA ASN A 76 0.43 -0.29 12.28
C ASN A 76 1.56 0.69 12.53
N TRP A 77 1.29 1.79 13.21
CA TRP A 77 2.30 2.81 13.47
C TRP A 77 1.98 3.65 14.70
N TYR A 78 3.02 4.25 15.29
CA TYR A 78 2.86 5.13 16.45
C TYR A 78 2.79 6.59 16.00
N ARG A 79 1.69 7.27 16.35
CA ARG A 79 1.48 8.68 16.05
C ARG A 79 1.96 9.55 17.21
N ARG A 80 3.15 10.13 17.06
CA ARG A 80 3.76 10.98 18.11
C ARG A 80 2.87 12.12 18.56
N SER A 81 2.16 12.79 17.63
CA SER A 81 1.30 13.93 17.96
C SER A 81 0.04 13.57 18.77
N GLU A 82 -0.35 12.31 18.77
CA GLU A 82 -1.49 11.77 19.52
C GLU A 82 -1.06 10.82 20.64
N GLU A 83 0.25 10.56 20.77
CA GLU A 83 0.85 9.65 21.75
C GLU A 83 0.16 8.29 21.80
N ARG A 84 -0.21 7.76 20.62
CA ARG A 84 -0.92 6.49 20.47
C ARG A 84 -0.56 5.73 19.20
N TYR A 85 -0.89 4.46 19.21
CA TYR A 85 -0.87 3.69 17.98
C TYR A 85 -2.08 4.03 17.08
N VAL A 86 -1.85 3.90 15.77
CA VAL A 86 -2.83 3.86 14.68
C VAL A 86 -2.79 2.46 14.07
N GLU A 87 -3.96 1.92 13.73
CA GLU A 87 -4.09 0.58 13.16
C GLU A 87 -5.19 0.57 12.08
N TYR A 88 -4.91 0.01 10.91
CA TYR A 88 -5.77 0.06 9.73
C TYR A 88 -6.43 -1.28 9.38
N GLY A 89 -6.61 -2.19 10.31
CA GLY A 89 -7.27 -3.47 10.10
C GLY A 89 -6.33 -4.55 9.56
N SER A 90 -5.10 -4.61 10.06
CA SER A 90 -4.09 -5.60 9.67
C SER A 90 -4.55 -7.03 9.94
N SER A 91 -5.12 -7.28 11.11
CA SER A 91 -5.68 -8.57 11.53
C SER A 91 -6.85 -8.36 12.49
N PHE A 92 -7.65 -9.41 12.69
CA PHE A 92 -8.70 -9.37 13.71
C PHE A 92 -8.11 -9.29 15.12
N GLU A 93 -7.01 -9.97 15.36
CA GLU A 93 -6.24 -10.01 16.60
C GLU A 93 -5.69 -8.62 16.93
N ALA A 94 -5.06 -7.95 15.98
CA ALA A 94 -4.57 -6.58 16.13
C ALA A 94 -5.72 -5.60 16.36
N THR A 95 -6.75 -5.65 15.53
CA THR A 95 -7.95 -4.82 15.70
C THR A 95 -8.56 -4.96 17.11
N ARG A 96 -8.52 -6.16 17.68
CA ARG A 96 -8.96 -6.41 19.05
C ARG A 96 -7.96 -5.85 20.09
N ALA A 97 -6.65 -5.99 19.86
CA ALA A 97 -5.60 -5.50 20.74
C ALA A 97 -5.59 -3.96 20.81
N PHE A 98 -5.76 -3.28 19.69
CA PHE A 98 -5.84 -1.82 19.63
C PHE A 98 -7.22 -1.25 20.03
N GLY A 99 -8.26 -2.10 20.02
CA GLY A 99 -9.65 -1.75 20.28
C GLY A 99 -10.46 -1.58 19.01
N LEU A 100 -11.43 -2.48 18.83
CA LEU A 100 -12.27 -2.64 17.63
C LEU A 100 -12.80 -1.32 17.06
N PHE A 101 -13.34 -0.42 17.91
CA PHE A 101 -13.90 0.84 17.44
C PHE A 101 -12.84 1.84 17.00
N ARG A 102 -11.67 1.83 17.65
CA ARG A 102 -10.56 2.71 17.30
C ARG A 102 -9.97 2.30 15.94
N SER A 103 -9.68 1.02 15.76
CA SER A 103 -9.16 0.50 14.49
C SER A 103 -10.13 0.74 13.34
N LEU A 104 -11.43 0.47 13.56
CA LEU A 104 -12.45 0.77 12.57
C LEU A 104 -12.51 2.27 12.24
N TYR A 105 -12.39 3.14 13.24
CA TYR A 105 -12.40 4.59 13.03
C TYR A 105 -11.14 5.07 12.31
N ASP A 106 -9.96 4.52 12.67
CA ASP A 106 -8.71 4.83 12.02
C ASP A 106 -8.74 4.39 10.54
N THR A 107 -9.23 3.18 10.24
CA THR A 107 -9.30 2.64 8.87
C THR A 107 -10.33 3.39 8.02
N VAL A 108 -11.56 3.50 8.53
CA VAL A 108 -12.70 3.99 7.73
C VAL A 108 -12.72 5.52 7.62
N TYR A 109 -12.30 6.22 8.66
CA TYR A 109 -12.39 7.68 8.72
C TYR A 109 -11.03 8.36 8.72
N ASN A 110 -10.20 8.10 9.75
CA ASN A 110 -8.97 8.86 9.95
C ASN A 110 -7.96 8.70 8.81
N LEU A 111 -7.84 7.52 8.23
CA LEU A 111 -6.93 7.28 7.10
C LEU A 111 -7.17 8.31 5.98
N ASN A 112 -8.42 8.51 5.58
CA ASN A 112 -8.78 9.44 4.52
C ASN A 112 -8.95 10.90 4.98
N MET A 113 -9.50 11.09 6.21
CA MET A 113 -9.93 12.39 6.71
C MET A 113 -8.98 13.00 7.75
N GLY A 114 -7.84 12.38 8.04
CA GLY A 114 -6.94 12.87 9.11
C GLY A 114 -5.48 12.49 8.96
N HIS A 115 -5.18 11.34 8.35
CA HIS A 115 -3.81 10.84 8.25
C HIS A 115 -3.19 11.09 6.87
N LEU A 116 -3.95 10.85 5.80
CA LEU A 116 -3.51 11.14 4.43
C LEU A 116 -3.34 12.66 4.26
N ASN A 117 -2.18 13.08 3.76
CA ASN A 117 -1.85 14.49 3.61
C ASN A 117 -2.85 15.23 2.73
N TYR A 118 -3.42 16.32 3.23
CA TYR A 118 -4.37 17.16 2.49
C TYR A 118 -3.72 17.98 1.36
N GLU A 119 -2.43 18.20 1.42
CA GLU A 119 -1.71 18.93 0.38
C GLU A 119 -1.45 18.09 -0.89
N THR A 120 -1.67 16.76 -0.79
CA THR A 120 -1.56 15.85 -1.91
C THR A 120 -2.96 15.43 -2.39
N PRO A 121 -3.45 15.98 -3.51
CA PRO A 121 -4.77 15.60 -4.02
C PRO A 121 -4.79 14.14 -4.47
N THR A 122 -5.88 13.45 -4.17
CA THR A 122 -6.13 12.11 -4.71
C THR A 122 -6.59 12.19 -6.18
N LEU A 123 -6.56 11.06 -6.89
CA LEU A 123 -7.16 10.95 -8.24
C LEU A 123 -8.62 11.41 -8.26
N PHE A 124 -9.40 11.07 -7.23
CA PHE A 124 -10.79 11.49 -7.14
C PHE A 124 -10.95 13.01 -6.99
N GLU A 125 -10.07 13.64 -6.20
CA GLU A 125 -10.06 15.09 -6.03
C GLU A 125 -9.61 15.78 -7.31
N LEU A 126 -8.50 15.34 -7.94
CA LEU A 126 -7.98 15.87 -9.17
C LEU A 126 -9.03 15.87 -10.31
N LEU A 127 -9.66 14.70 -10.50
CA LEU A 127 -10.61 14.50 -11.59
C LEU A 127 -11.94 15.22 -11.34
N ALA A 128 -12.44 15.22 -10.10
CA ALA A 128 -13.63 15.95 -9.73
C ALA A 128 -13.44 17.47 -9.90
N ASP A 129 -12.28 18.01 -9.50
CA ASP A 129 -11.96 19.44 -9.69
C ASP A 129 -11.86 19.81 -11.17
N ALA A 130 -11.54 18.85 -12.05
CA ALA A 130 -11.57 19.00 -13.52
C ALA A 130 -12.96 18.74 -14.14
N GLY A 131 -13.97 18.42 -13.34
CA GLY A 131 -15.36 18.21 -13.76
C GLY A 131 -15.66 16.84 -14.36
N TYR A 132 -14.84 15.81 -14.03
CA TYR A 132 -15.11 14.42 -14.38
C TYR A 132 -15.88 13.72 -13.24
N ARG A 133 -16.80 12.81 -13.63
CA ARG A 133 -17.54 11.96 -12.69
C ARG A 133 -16.64 10.84 -12.20
N THR A 134 -16.51 10.73 -10.91
CA THR A 134 -15.62 9.76 -10.26
C THR A 134 -16.43 8.69 -9.52
N ALA A 135 -15.99 7.43 -9.62
CA ALA A 135 -16.60 6.30 -8.93
C ALA A 135 -15.55 5.40 -8.30
N CYS A 136 -15.90 4.74 -7.20
CA CYS A 136 -15.03 3.81 -6.49
C CYS A 136 -15.82 2.64 -5.93
N THR A 137 -15.39 1.40 -6.21
CA THR A 137 -15.77 0.20 -5.46
C THR A 137 -14.95 0.13 -4.17
N PRO A 138 -15.14 -0.84 -3.26
CA PRO A 138 -14.48 -0.83 -1.96
C PRO A 138 -12.96 -0.71 -2.10
N PHE A 139 -12.42 0.42 -1.69
CA PHE A 139 -10.99 0.70 -1.74
C PHE A 139 -10.57 1.52 -0.52
N LEU A 140 -9.38 1.27 -0.02
CA LEU A 140 -8.93 1.83 1.25
C LEU A 140 -8.80 3.36 1.21
N ILE A 141 -8.28 3.90 0.11
CA ILE A 141 -8.14 5.34 -0.10
C ILE A 141 -9.23 5.82 -1.06
N TYR A 142 -10.19 6.56 -0.50
CA TYR A 142 -11.35 7.06 -1.25
C TYR A 142 -11.58 8.57 -1.09
N ARG A 143 -10.69 9.33 -0.46
CA ARG A 143 -10.90 10.77 -0.28
C ARG A 143 -11.20 11.48 -1.61
N GLY A 144 -12.27 12.27 -1.63
CA GLY A 144 -12.77 12.96 -2.81
C GLY A 144 -13.53 14.24 -2.46
N ARG A 145 -14.40 14.73 -3.35
CA ARG A 145 -15.09 16.03 -3.23
C ARG A 145 -16.56 15.91 -2.87
N THR A 146 -17.13 14.70 -2.87
CA THR A 146 -18.56 14.49 -2.59
C THR A 146 -18.75 13.99 -1.18
N ARG A 147 -19.70 14.58 -0.47
CA ARG A 147 -20.03 14.23 0.92
C ARG A 147 -20.98 13.03 0.95
N HIS A 148 -20.60 11.99 1.69
CA HIS A 148 -21.41 10.78 1.91
C HIS A 148 -21.77 10.64 3.37
N GLU A 149 -23.07 10.40 3.61
CA GLU A 149 -23.59 10.08 4.93
C GLU A 149 -23.53 8.56 5.16
N MET A 150 -23.39 8.18 6.43
CA MET A 150 -23.40 6.78 6.81
C MET A 150 -24.76 6.13 6.51
N GLY A 151 -24.75 5.05 5.72
CA GLY A 151 -25.94 4.33 5.27
C GLY A 151 -26.47 3.24 6.21
N LEU A 152 -26.02 3.18 7.46
CA LEU A 152 -26.38 2.11 8.39
C LEU A 152 -27.86 2.19 8.84
N GLU A 153 -28.50 1.03 8.90
CA GLU A 153 -29.87 0.86 9.39
C GLU A 153 -29.93 -0.15 10.55
N GLY A 154 -31.00 -0.08 11.36
CA GLY A 154 -31.28 -1.05 12.42
C GLY A 154 -30.23 -1.11 13.53
N LEU A 155 -29.85 -2.31 13.94
CA LEU A 155 -28.92 -2.56 15.05
C LEU A 155 -27.51 -1.99 14.78
N LEU A 156 -27.04 -2.03 13.53
CA LEU A 156 -25.75 -1.47 13.14
C LEU A 156 -25.71 0.06 13.33
N LYS A 157 -26.82 0.73 13.01
CA LYS A 157 -26.96 2.18 13.28
C LYS A 157 -26.95 2.49 14.78
N ALA A 158 -27.66 1.68 15.57
CA ALA A 158 -27.67 1.85 17.03
C ALA A 158 -26.26 1.61 17.61
N PHE A 159 -25.53 0.63 17.10
CA PHE A 159 -24.17 0.34 17.50
C PHE A 159 -23.17 1.45 17.10
N ALA A 160 -23.25 1.94 15.87
CA ALA A 160 -22.45 3.06 15.39
C ALA A 160 -22.71 4.34 16.22
N ASN A 161 -23.98 4.62 16.56
CA ASN A 161 -24.35 5.74 17.44
C ASN A 161 -23.77 5.58 18.85
N ALA A 162 -23.83 4.38 19.42
CA ALA A 162 -23.23 4.09 20.73
C ALA A 162 -21.72 4.27 20.74
N ALA A 163 -21.07 3.93 19.62
CA ALA A 163 -19.64 4.13 19.38
C ALA A 163 -19.27 5.58 18.99
N LYS A 164 -20.24 6.49 18.89
CA LYS A 164 -20.08 7.85 18.34
C LYS A 164 -19.52 7.87 16.90
N PHE A 165 -19.66 6.78 16.18
CA PHE A 165 -19.24 6.64 14.79
C PHE A 165 -20.40 7.03 13.86
N HIS A 166 -20.48 8.32 13.53
CA HIS A 166 -21.56 8.88 12.69
C HIS A 166 -21.09 10.05 11.84
N HIS A 167 -19.80 10.10 11.52
CA HIS A 167 -19.26 11.17 10.70
C HIS A 167 -19.52 10.90 9.21
N ALA A 168 -19.88 11.95 8.48
CA ALA A 168 -19.86 11.92 7.03
C ALA A 168 -18.41 11.86 6.54
N VAL A 169 -18.20 11.21 5.41
CA VAL A 169 -16.91 11.18 4.73
C VAL A 169 -16.96 11.94 3.41
N TRP A 170 -15.81 12.30 2.88
CA TRP A 170 -15.69 12.91 1.57
C TRP A 170 -15.03 11.91 0.61
N GLY A 171 -15.74 11.57 -0.47
CA GLY A 171 -15.35 10.55 -1.42
C GLY A 171 -15.56 10.97 -2.87
N PRO A 172 -15.45 10.03 -3.83
CA PRO A 172 -15.85 10.23 -5.23
C PRO A 172 -17.36 10.51 -5.34
N GLU A 173 -17.85 10.88 -6.52
CA GLU A 173 -19.28 11.11 -6.73
C GLU A 173 -20.11 9.86 -6.42
N GLU A 174 -19.61 8.69 -6.82
CA GLU A 174 -20.20 7.38 -6.55
C GLU A 174 -19.24 6.56 -5.68
N LEU A 175 -19.61 6.36 -4.41
CA LEU A 175 -18.83 5.61 -3.44
C LEU A 175 -19.56 4.33 -3.03
N PHE A 176 -18.85 3.19 -3.07
CA PHE A 176 -19.31 1.91 -2.58
C PHE A 176 -18.29 1.36 -1.59
N TYR A 177 -18.42 1.72 -0.32
CA TYR A 177 -17.54 1.27 0.77
C TYR A 177 -18.32 0.34 1.71
N GLY A 178 -18.69 -0.79 1.18
CA GLY A 178 -19.47 -1.80 1.91
C GLY A 178 -20.81 -1.26 2.41
N GLU A 179 -21.20 -1.71 3.60
CA GLU A 179 -22.45 -1.29 4.25
C GLU A 179 -22.34 0.09 4.93
N LEU A 180 -21.13 0.62 5.08
CA LEU A 180 -20.89 1.86 5.83
C LEU A 180 -21.23 3.10 5.00
N TYR A 181 -20.66 3.20 3.82
CA TYR A 181 -20.88 4.31 2.90
C TYR A 181 -21.13 3.77 1.50
N SER A 182 -22.35 3.92 1.02
CA SER A 182 -22.73 3.46 -0.31
C SER A 182 -23.69 4.44 -0.93
N SER A 183 -23.39 4.87 -2.15
CA SER A 183 -24.28 5.80 -2.90
C SER A 183 -25.68 5.22 -3.07
N ARG A 184 -25.78 3.89 -3.16
CA ARG A 184 -27.04 3.12 -3.21
C ARG A 184 -26.81 1.65 -2.86
N LYS A 185 -27.89 0.94 -2.63
CA LYS A 185 -27.85 -0.52 -2.44
C LYS A 185 -27.62 -1.21 -3.77
N VAL A 186 -26.74 -2.19 -3.79
CA VAL A 186 -26.51 -3.12 -4.90
C VAL A 186 -26.94 -4.54 -4.49
N ASP A 187 -27.23 -5.40 -5.47
CA ASP A 187 -27.66 -6.79 -5.22
C ASP A 187 -26.46 -7.69 -4.89
N ALA A 188 -25.74 -7.31 -3.85
CA ALA A 188 -24.70 -8.12 -3.22
C ALA A 188 -24.74 -7.86 -1.72
N LYS A 189 -24.36 -8.85 -0.95
CA LYS A 189 -24.22 -8.68 0.50
C LYS A 189 -22.75 -8.38 0.78
N PRO A 190 -22.37 -7.11 0.91
CA PRO A 190 -21.03 -6.80 1.34
C PRO A 190 -20.92 -7.23 2.78
N THR A 191 -19.87 -7.94 3.08
CA THR A 191 -19.52 -8.16 4.47
C THR A 191 -18.08 -7.76 4.62
N LEU A 192 -17.85 -6.62 5.26
CA LEU A 192 -16.54 -6.25 5.79
C LEU A 192 -15.92 -7.38 6.63
N ALA A 193 -16.75 -8.31 7.11
CA ALA A 193 -16.38 -9.43 7.97
C ALA A 193 -16.27 -10.80 7.25
N ARG A 194 -16.53 -10.89 5.93
CA ARG A 194 -16.37 -12.14 5.20
C ARG A 194 -15.33 -12.01 4.11
N PRO A 195 -14.12 -12.53 4.34
CA PRO A 195 -13.11 -12.68 3.28
C PRO A 195 -13.68 -13.45 2.07
N ALA A 196 -13.07 -13.26 0.90
CA ALA A 196 -13.47 -13.92 -0.35
C ALA A 196 -14.89 -13.57 -0.87
N THR A 197 -15.43 -12.41 -0.50
CA THR A 197 -16.70 -11.91 -1.05
C THR A 197 -16.62 -10.46 -1.49
N ARG A 198 -15.45 -9.85 -1.38
CA ARG A 198 -15.23 -8.44 -1.70
C ARG A 198 -15.24 -8.21 -3.20
N ASP A 199 -14.66 -9.12 -3.98
CA ASP A 199 -14.67 -9.07 -5.45
C ASP A 199 -16.09 -9.19 -6.01
N ALA A 200 -16.94 -10.08 -5.46
CA ALA A 200 -18.33 -10.19 -5.84
C ALA A 200 -19.14 -8.92 -5.54
N TYR A 201 -18.83 -8.21 -4.45
CA TYR A 201 -19.43 -6.91 -4.17
C TYR A 201 -18.96 -5.83 -5.15
N SER A 202 -17.68 -5.82 -5.48
CA SER A 202 -17.13 -4.95 -6.51
C SER A 202 -17.77 -5.20 -7.86
N ALA A 203 -18.01 -6.47 -8.25
CA ALA A 203 -18.68 -6.85 -9.48
C ALA A 203 -20.12 -6.30 -9.53
N ALA A 204 -20.89 -6.45 -8.44
CA ALA A 204 -22.25 -5.92 -8.38
C ALA A 204 -22.28 -4.38 -8.43
N ALA A 205 -21.38 -3.69 -7.73
CA ALA A 205 -21.28 -2.24 -7.76
C ALA A 205 -20.80 -1.74 -9.14
N GLY A 206 -19.80 -2.38 -9.71
CA GLY A 206 -19.29 -2.07 -11.04
C GLY A 206 -20.34 -2.23 -12.13
N ARG A 207 -21.13 -3.31 -12.10
CA ARG A 207 -22.25 -3.52 -13.01
C ARG A 207 -23.28 -2.40 -12.93
N ASP A 208 -23.71 -1.99 -11.74
CA ASP A 208 -24.63 -0.86 -11.55
C ASP A 208 -24.05 0.44 -12.13
N LEU A 209 -22.79 0.71 -11.89
CA LEU A 209 -22.11 1.90 -12.39
C LEU A 209 -22.04 1.94 -13.93
N VAL A 210 -21.76 0.80 -14.55
CA VAL A 210 -21.66 0.65 -16.01
C VAL A 210 -23.05 0.75 -16.67
N GLU A 211 -24.04 -0.01 -16.19
CA GLU A 211 -25.39 -0.05 -16.75
C GLU A 211 -26.09 1.31 -16.68
N ASN A 212 -25.76 2.12 -15.67
CA ASN A 212 -26.36 3.44 -15.47
C ASN A 212 -25.45 4.60 -15.91
N ASP A 213 -24.35 4.33 -16.58
CA ASP A 213 -23.40 5.34 -17.09
C ASP A 213 -22.97 6.37 -16.03
N ARG A 214 -22.47 5.90 -14.86
CA ARG A 214 -22.27 6.74 -13.67
C ARG A 214 -20.83 7.19 -13.43
N TYR A 215 -19.92 7.04 -14.37
CA TYR A 215 -18.53 7.46 -14.21
C TYR A 215 -17.92 7.94 -15.52
N ASP A 216 -16.90 8.74 -15.39
CA ASP A 216 -15.87 9.00 -16.38
C ASP A 216 -14.56 8.32 -15.95
N PHE A 217 -14.31 8.25 -14.63
CA PHE A 217 -13.25 7.49 -13.99
C PHE A 217 -13.83 6.52 -12.94
N LEU A 218 -13.48 5.25 -13.05
CA LEU A 218 -13.84 4.21 -12.09
C LEU A 218 -12.58 3.56 -11.51
N LEU A 219 -12.39 3.62 -10.19
CA LEU A 219 -11.49 2.74 -9.47
C LEU A 219 -12.26 1.47 -9.10
N TYR A 220 -11.86 0.36 -9.72
CA TYR A 220 -12.46 -0.96 -9.55
C TYR A 220 -11.50 -1.87 -8.79
N SER A 221 -11.78 -2.11 -7.51
CA SER A 221 -10.90 -2.85 -6.60
C SER A 221 -11.31 -4.31 -6.50
N LEU A 222 -10.34 -5.22 -6.60
CA LEU A 222 -10.47 -6.66 -6.47
C LEU A 222 -9.48 -7.17 -5.40
N PRO A 223 -9.87 -7.12 -4.10
CA PRO A 223 -8.94 -7.37 -2.99
C PRO A 223 -8.85 -8.83 -2.55
N ASP A 224 -9.59 -9.77 -3.17
CA ASP A 224 -9.65 -11.13 -2.63
C ASP A 224 -8.43 -12.00 -2.99
N VAL A 225 -7.63 -11.64 -4.03
CA VAL A 225 -6.38 -12.36 -4.36
C VAL A 225 -5.38 -12.29 -3.20
N ASP A 226 -5.25 -11.13 -2.55
CA ASP A 226 -4.43 -10.94 -1.36
C ASP A 226 -4.84 -11.88 -0.22
N TYR A 227 -6.13 -11.96 0.07
CA TYR A 227 -6.65 -12.85 1.11
C TYR A 227 -6.32 -14.33 0.86
N TYR A 228 -6.48 -14.80 -0.38
CA TYR A 228 -6.14 -16.18 -0.73
C TYR A 228 -4.64 -16.42 -0.68
N SER A 229 -3.83 -15.44 -1.11
CA SER A 229 -2.38 -15.50 -1.01
C SER A 229 -1.91 -15.61 0.44
N HIS A 230 -2.48 -14.82 1.35
CA HIS A 230 -2.21 -14.92 2.79
C HIS A 230 -2.55 -16.31 3.36
N ARG A 231 -3.69 -16.85 2.96
CA ARG A 231 -4.19 -18.12 3.51
C ARG A 231 -3.48 -19.36 2.96
N ASP A 232 -3.25 -19.41 1.66
CA ASP A 232 -2.84 -20.62 0.95
C ASP A 232 -1.39 -20.53 0.43
N GLY A 233 -0.82 -19.33 0.43
CA GLY A 233 0.49 -19.02 -0.14
C GLY A 233 0.39 -18.40 -1.54
N PRO A 234 1.41 -17.60 -1.92
CA PRO A 234 1.39 -16.83 -3.16
C PRO A 234 1.45 -17.69 -4.43
N GLU A 235 1.92 -18.93 -4.35
CA GLU A 235 1.98 -19.89 -5.48
C GLU A 235 0.64 -20.59 -5.77
N GLU A 236 -0.35 -20.46 -4.85
CA GLU A 236 -1.66 -21.13 -4.91
C GLU A 236 -2.80 -20.16 -5.28
N THR A 237 -2.46 -18.97 -5.82
CA THR A 237 -3.43 -17.90 -6.11
C THR A 237 -4.20 -18.03 -7.43
N GLN A 238 -3.99 -19.09 -8.23
CA GLN A 238 -4.62 -19.23 -9.55
C GLN A 238 -6.15 -19.19 -9.49
N GLU A 239 -6.77 -19.90 -8.54
CA GLU A 239 -8.24 -19.87 -8.38
C GLU A 239 -8.74 -18.47 -8.02
N ALA A 240 -8.01 -17.75 -7.15
CA ALA A 240 -8.37 -16.38 -6.77
C ALA A 240 -8.24 -15.40 -7.94
N ILE A 241 -7.22 -15.56 -8.79
CA ILE A 241 -7.04 -14.76 -10.01
C ILE A 241 -8.17 -15.07 -11.01
N ALA A 242 -8.59 -16.33 -11.14
CA ALA A 242 -9.73 -16.69 -11.98
C ALA A 242 -11.03 -16.04 -11.48
N LEU A 243 -11.28 -15.98 -10.16
CA LEU A 243 -12.42 -15.27 -9.58
C LEU A 243 -12.36 -13.76 -9.82
N ALA A 244 -11.16 -13.16 -9.77
CA ALA A 244 -10.95 -11.76 -10.12
C ALA A 244 -11.22 -11.50 -11.62
N ASP A 245 -10.84 -12.45 -12.51
CA ASP A 245 -11.18 -12.40 -13.94
C ASP A 245 -12.69 -12.47 -14.17
N ASP A 246 -13.39 -13.35 -13.44
CA ASP A 246 -14.86 -13.45 -13.50
C ASP A 246 -15.54 -12.14 -13.07
N ALA A 247 -15.07 -11.51 -11.99
CA ALA A 247 -15.57 -10.20 -11.54
C ALA A 247 -15.33 -9.10 -12.58
N LEU A 248 -14.17 -9.11 -13.25
CA LEU A 248 -13.88 -8.21 -14.35
C LEU A 248 -14.72 -8.53 -15.61
N ALA A 249 -14.96 -9.82 -15.88
CA ALA A 249 -15.82 -10.26 -16.98
C ALA A 249 -17.27 -9.79 -16.78
N GLU A 250 -17.81 -9.77 -15.55
CA GLU A 250 -19.11 -9.19 -15.24
C GLU A 250 -19.18 -7.70 -15.57
N LEU A 251 -18.17 -6.93 -15.19
CA LEU A 251 -18.07 -5.49 -15.53
C LEU A 251 -18.07 -5.28 -17.06
N VAL A 252 -17.22 -6.02 -17.76
CA VAL A 252 -17.10 -5.98 -19.23
C VAL A 252 -18.39 -6.42 -19.91
N GLY A 253 -19.04 -7.49 -19.41
CA GLY A 253 -20.30 -8.01 -19.91
C GLY A 253 -21.45 -7.01 -19.79
N ALA A 254 -21.56 -6.33 -18.64
CA ALA A 254 -22.53 -5.25 -18.40
C ALA A 254 -22.40 -4.09 -19.38
N HIS A 255 -21.17 -3.81 -19.87
CA HIS A 255 -20.94 -2.80 -20.91
C HIS A 255 -21.28 -3.26 -22.33
N GLY A 256 -21.58 -4.54 -22.52
CA GLY A 256 -21.88 -5.13 -23.83
C GLY A 256 -20.74 -5.89 -24.47
N GLY A 257 -19.78 -6.34 -23.69
CA GLY A 257 -18.64 -7.17 -24.08
C GLY A 257 -17.35 -6.41 -24.33
N ILE A 258 -16.24 -7.16 -24.45
CA ILE A 258 -14.87 -6.62 -24.43
C ILE A 258 -14.59 -5.59 -25.54
N GLU A 259 -15.12 -5.82 -26.75
CA GLU A 259 -14.88 -4.92 -27.89
C GLU A 259 -15.50 -3.55 -27.64
N LYS A 260 -16.75 -3.52 -27.15
CA LYS A 260 -17.44 -2.28 -26.85
C LYS A 260 -16.84 -1.61 -25.62
N PHE A 261 -16.49 -2.40 -24.60
CA PHE A 261 -15.87 -1.90 -23.39
C PHE A 261 -14.56 -1.16 -23.69
N LEU A 262 -13.67 -1.75 -24.50
CA LEU A 262 -12.39 -1.14 -24.88
C LEU A 262 -12.51 -0.01 -25.92
N ALA A 263 -13.63 0.06 -26.67
CA ALA A 263 -13.91 1.21 -27.52
C ALA A 263 -14.25 2.46 -26.70
N ASP A 264 -14.97 2.27 -25.58
CA ASP A 264 -15.48 3.35 -24.74
C ASP A 264 -14.57 3.66 -23.52
N ASN A 265 -13.74 2.70 -23.11
CA ASN A 265 -12.88 2.83 -21.93
C ASN A 265 -11.41 2.52 -22.24
N ALA A 266 -10.51 3.29 -21.65
CA ALA A 266 -9.15 2.87 -21.38
C ALA A 266 -9.11 2.05 -20.08
N VAL A 267 -8.13 1.15 -19.93
CA VAL A 267 -7.99 0.29 -18.75
C VAL A 267 -6.56 0.34 -18.25
N ILE A 268 -6.41 0.47 -16.94
CA ILE A 268 -5.18 0.18 -16.23
C ILE A 268 -5.48 -0.95 -15.26
N VAL A 269 -4.71 -2.04 -15.29
CA VAL A 269 -4.68 -3.05 -14.21
C VAL A 269 -3.38 -2.86 -13.46
N VAL A 270 -3.44 -2.74 -12.15
CA VAL A 270 -2.27 -2.60 -11.30
C VAL A 270 -2.40 -3.44 -10.04
N SER A 271 -1.29 -4.06 -9.63
CA SER A 271 -1.13 -4.59 -8.28
C SER A 271 -0.53 -3.50 -7.39
N ASP A 272 -0.95 -3.41 -6.16
CA ASP A 272 -0.35 -2.51 -5.18
C ASP A 272 0.97 -3.05 -4.63
N HIS A 273 1.09 -4.36 -4.41
CA HIS A 273 2.31 -5.09 -4.05
C HIS A 273 2.25 -6.55 -4.51
N ALA A 274 3.28 -7.33 -4.18
CA ALA A 274 3.31 -8.77 -4.32
C ALA A 274 3.36 -9.43 -2.92
N GLN A 275 3.45 -10.75 -2.88
CA GLN A 275 3.62 -11.52 -1.64
C GLN A 275 4.65 -12.63 -1.83
N SER A 276 5.29 -13.02 -0.73
CA SER A 276 6.15 -14.20 -0.65
C SER A 276 5.72 -15.15 0.47
N PHE A 277 6.11 -16.41 0.32
CA PHE A 277 5.79 -17.45 1.29
C PHE A 277 6.52 -17.21 2.62
N VAL A 278 5.82 -17.42 3.74
CA VAL A 278 6.35 -17.27 5.09
C VAL A 278 6.10 -18.53 5.93
N GLU A 279 7.09 -18.88 6.78
CA GLU A 279 7.05 -20.05 7.63
C GLU A 279 7.70 -19.83 9.02
N HIS A 280 8.31 -18.64 9.23
CA HIS A 280 9.01 -18.32 10.48
C HIS A 280 8.42 -17.07 11.12
N PRO A 281 7.79 -17.19 12.30
CA PRO A 281 7.27 -16.04 13.03
C PRO A 281 8.38 -15.29 13.77
N LEU A 282 8.30 -13.96 13.77
CA LEU A 282 9.09 -13.07 14.62
C LEU A 282 8.16 -12.25 15.51
N GLU A 283 8.10 -12.55 16.79
CA GLU A 283 7.40 -11.74 17.79
C GLU A 283 8.26 -10.53 18.20
N LEU A 284 8.47 -9.59 17.28
CA LEU A 284 9.39 -8.47 17.44
C LEU A 284 9.12 -7.65 18.71
N GLN A 285 7.86 -7.37 19.03
CA GLN A 285 7.45 -6.64 20.23
C GLN A 285 7.76 -7.40 21.52
N THR A 286 7.68 -8.71 21.49
CA THR A 286 8.02 -9.59 22.64
C THR A 286 9.54 -9.63 22.83
N VAL A 287 10.28 -9.85 21.75
CA VAL A 287 11.75 -9.92 21.77
C VAL A 287 12.36 -8.60 22.24
N LEU A 288 11.85 -7.46 21.77
CA LEU A 288 12.29 -6.14 22.25
C LEU A 288 11.86 -5.91 23.70
N GLY A 289 10.68 -6.40 24.08
CA GLY A 289 10.11 -6.30 25.43
C GLY A 289 10.91 -7.04 26.53
N GLU A 290 11.80 -7.97 26.16
CA GLU A 290 12.71 -8.63 27.09
C GLU A 290 13.81 -7.69 27.62
N ARG A 291 14.09 -6.60 26.90
CA ARG A 291 15.18 -5.66 27.23
C ARG A 291 14.70 -4.24 27.51
N TRP A 292 13.64 -3.79 26.84
CA TRP A 292 13.13 -2.43 26.92
C TRP A 292 11.64 -2.37 27.25
N GLN A 293 11.18 -1.28 27.81
CA GLN A 293 9.76 -1.06 28.02
C GLN A 293 9.10 -0.71 26.68
N VAL A 294 8.29 -1.63 26.16
CA VAL A 294 7.52 -1.45 24.92
C VAL A 294 6.10 -1.00 25.24
N LEU A 295 5.70 0.15 24.70
CA LEU A 295 4.35 0.69 24.84
C LEU A 295 3.33 -0.31 24.30
N GLN A 296 2.32 -0.63 25.10
CA GLN A 296 1.26 -1.57 24.72
C GLN A 296 0.15 -0.88 23.92
N PRO A 297 -0.61 -1.60 23.05
CA PRO A 297 -1.56 -1.03 22.10
C PRO A 297 -2.61 -0.06 22.67
N ASN A 298 -3.14 -0.35 23.84
CA ASN A 298 -4.17 0.46 24.50
C ASN A 298 -3.67 1.16 25.77
N ALA A 299 -2.37 1.18 26.02
CA ALA A 299 -1.79 1.86 27.17
C ALA A 299 -1.66 3.37 26.89
N GLU A 300 -1.72 4.15 27.94
CA GLU A 300 -1.29 5.55 27.91
C GLU A 300 0.24 5.59 28.00
N LEU A 301 0.84 6.50 27.24
CA LEU A 301 2.29 6.72 27.27
C LEU A 301 2.71 7.16 28.67
N THR A 302 3.77 6.54 29.17
CA THR A 302 4.39 6.90 30.44
C THR A 302 5.87 7.25 30.24
N GLY A 303 6.48 7.93 31.21
CA GLY A 303 7.92 8.20 31.16
C GLY A 303 8.82 6.97 31.28
N ALA A 304 8.25 5.78 31.51
CA ALA A 304 8.99 4.52 31.54
C ALA A 304 9.03 3.82 30.17
N ASP A 305 8.12 4.16 29.25
CA ASP A 305 8.07 3.56 27.92
C ASP A 305 9.25 4.05 27.08
N GLN A 306 9.97 3.12 26.47
CA GLN A 306 11.17 3.40 25.70
C GLN A 306 10.94 3.22 24.20
N LEU A 307 10.10 2.25 23.81
CA LEU A 307 9.84 1.89 22.43
C LEU A 307 8.35 1.81 22.13
N ALA A 308 7.96 2.21 20.91
CA ALA A 308 6.74 1.75 20.28
C ALA A 308 7.11 0.90 19.06
N VAL A 309 6.36 -0.19 18.82
CA VAL A 309 6.66 -1.16 17.74
C VAL A 309 5.43 -1.34 16.88
N GLY A 310 5.55 -1.10 15.58
CA GLY A 310 4.50 -1.28 14.58
C GLY A 310 4.84 -2.40 13.60
N PRO A 311 4.45 -3.66 13.87
CA PRO A 311 4.56 -4.73 12.89
C PRO A 311 3.75 -4.43 11.64
N SER A 312 4.25 -4.78 10.48
CA SER A 312 3.59 -4.58 9.18
C SER A 312 3.94 -5.74 8.24
N GLY A 313 3.45 -6.93 8.54
CA GLY A 313 3.77 -8.15 7.79
C GLY A 313 5.27 -8.47 7.83
N ARG A 314 5.94 -8.38 6.70
CA ARG A 314 7.39 -8.64 6.58
C ARG A 314 8.27 -7.41 6.78
N GLY A 315 7.75 -6.40 7.43
CA GLY A 315 8.44 -5.20 7.86
C GLY A 315 7.97 -4.73 9.22
N ALA A 316 8.65 -3.76 9.79
CA ALA A 316 8.22 -3.07 11.00
C ALA A 316 8.80 -1.66 11.11
N GLY A 317 8.10 -0.80 11.86
CA GLY A 317 8.64 0.46 12.35
C GLY A 317 8.89 0.39 13.86
N ILE A 318 9.98 0.97 14.32
CA ILE A 318 10.29 1.11 15.74
C ILE A 318 10.47 2.60 16.04
N TRP A 319 9.67 3.13 16.97
CA TRP A 319 9.74 4.50 17.44
C TRP A 319 10.44 4.53 18.77
N LEU A 320 11.47 5.37 18.89
CA LEU A 320 12.17 5.63 20.13
C LEU A 320 11.41 6.75 20.85
N LEU A 321 10.98 6.49 22.10
CA LEU A 321 10.09 7.36 22.85
C LEU A 321 10.80 8.40 23.77
N PRO A 322 12.06 8.20 24.21
CA PRO A 322 12.77 9.21 24.99
C PRO A 322 12.87 10.54 24.26
N ALA A 323 12.56 11.64 24.96
CA ALA A 323 12.63 12.99 24.42
C ALA A 323 14.04 13.62 24.50
N ASP A 324 14.92 13.07 25.34
CA ASP A 324 16.32 13.50 25.45
C ASP A 324 17.12 12.99 24.26
N GLU A 325 17.79 13.88 23.54
CA GLU A 325 18.52 13.55 22.30
C GLU A 325 19.66 12.54 22.52
N ASP A 326 20.40 12.63 23.63
CA ASP A 326 21.51 11.74 23.92
C ASP A 326 20.99 10.32 24.30
N GLU A 327 19.91 10.27 25.07
CA GLU A 327 19.23 9.01 25.40
C GLU A 327 18.60 8.36 24.17
N HIS A 328 17.95 9.15 23.32
CA HIS A 328 17.37 8.70 22.05
C HIS A 328 18.43 8.09 21.13
N ALA A 329 19.54 8.79 20.89
CA ALA A 329 20.64 8.29 20.05
C ALA A 329 21.28 7.02 20.62
N ARG A 330 21.51 6.96 21.93
CA ARG A 330 22.05 5.79 22.60
C ARG A 330 21.12 4.58 22.48
N LEU A 331 19.83 4.79 22.74
CA LEU A 331 18.81 3.74 22.63
C LEU A 331 18.70 3.22 21.20
N GLY A 332 18.73 4.11 20.20
CA GLY A 332 18.71 3.73 18.79
C GLY A 332 19.88 2.83 18.42
N ALA A 333 21.09 3.19 18.86
CA ALA A 333 22.29 2.37 18.61
C ALA A 333 22.20 0.98 19.31
N GLU A 334 21.72 0.95 20.55
CA GLU A 334 21.54 -0.32 21.31
C GLU A 334 20.51 -1.22 20.66
N VAL A 335 19.35 -0.66 20.22
CA VAL A 335 18.27 -1.41 19.57
C VAL A 335 18.74 -1.93 18.20
N SER A 336 19.37 -1.10 17.39
CA SER A 336 19.89 -1.52 16.07
C SER A 336 20.92 -2.63 16.20
N ALA A 337 21.89 -2.49 17.11
CA ALA A 337 22.91 -3.54 17.35
C ALA A 337 22.30 -4.86 17.83
N PHE A 338 21.29 -4.79 18.70
CA PHE A 338 20.58 -5.98 19.17
C PHE A 338 19.85 -6.69 18.02
N LEU A 339 19.10 -5.94 17.22
CA LEU A 339 18.36 -6.49 16.09
C LEU A 339 19.30 -7.12 15.06
N GLU A 340 20.41 -6.47 14.75
CA GLU A 340 21.36 -6.95 13.75
C GLU A 340 22.12 -8.21 14.18
N HIS A 341 22.46 -8.33 15.46
CA HIS A 341 23.37 -9.38 15.91
C HIS A 341 22.70 -10.53 16.68
N GLU A 342 21.53 -10.29 17.26
CA GLU A 342 20.90 -11.26 18.16
C GLU A 342 19.51 -11.72 17.70
N VAL A 343 18.88 -11.02 16.73
CA VAL A 343 17.53 -11.36 16.26
C VAL A 343 17.57 -11.99 14.89
N ALA A 344 17.13 -13.23 14.80
CA ALA A 344 17.04 -13.95 13.53
C ALA A 344 15.91 -13.36 12.63
N GLY A 345 16.09 -13.45 11.32
CA GLY A 345 15.08 -13.02 10.36
C GLY A 345 15.18 -11.56 9.93
N ILE A 346 15.98 -10.74 10.60
CA ILE A 346 16.26 -9.36 10.16
C ILE A 346 17.17 -9.42 8.92
N ASP A 347 16.74 -8.79 7.84
CA ASP A 347 17.50 -8.67 6.59
C ASP A 347 18.15 -7.29 6.46
N LEU A 348 17.35 -6.23 6.67
CA LEU A 348 17.81 -4.86 6.64
C LEU A 348 17.28 -4.06 7.83
N LEU A 349 18.12 -3.16 8.34
CA LEU A 349 17.73 -2.07 9.23
C LEU A 349 18.04 -0.75 8.54
N ALA A 350 17.13 0.21 8.62
CA ALA A 350 17.34 1.54 8.04
C ALA A 350 16.90 2.64 9.01
N TRP A 351 17.66 3.76 9.03
CA TRP A 351 17.40 4.89 9.91
C TRP A 351 17.93 6.20 9.31
N MET A 352 17.48 7.35 9.85
CA MET A 352 18.06 8.64 9.51
C MET A 352 19.21 8.96 10.44
N THR A 353 20.32 9.47 9.87
CA THR A 353 21.46 9.96 10.67
C THR A 353 21.39 11.48 10.82
N SER A 354 21.69 11.97 12.02
CA SER A 354 21.75 13.40 12.33
C SER A 354 23.19 13.89 12.37
N GLU A 355 23.99 13.63 11.36
CA GLU A 355 25.35 14.21 11.28
C GLU A 355 25.27 15.68 10.86
N GLY A 356 25.35 16.57 11.84
CA GLY A 356 25.46 18.01 11.64
C GLY A 356 24.20 18.81 11.94
N LYS A 357 24.32 19.80 12.81
CA LYS A 357 23.23 20.70 13.28
C LYS A 357 22.70 21.67 12.22
N LYS A 358 22.78 21.32 10.93
CA LYS A 358 22.24 22.13 9.83
C LYS A 358 21.08 21.39 9.19
N GLU A 359 19.94 22.03 9.14
CA GLU A 359 18.80 21.66 8.30
C GLU A 359 19.33 21.40 6.88
N GLY A 360 19.19 20.13 6.38
CA GLY A 360 19.66 19.73 5.04
C GLY A 360 20.85 18.76 5.00
N ASP A 361 21.49 18.41 6.12
CA ASP A 361 22.61 17.47 6.17
C ASP A 361 22.21 16.05 6.68
N CYS A 362 20.95 15.65 6.50
CA CYS A 362 20.51 14.31 6.86
C CYS A 362 20.94 13.28 5.80
N TRP A 363 21.37 12.12 6.28
CA TRP A 363 21.63 10.93 5.48
C TRP A 363 20.69 9.80 5.94
N ALA A 364 20.17 9.03 5.01
CA ALA A 364 19.66 7.73 5.32
C ALA A 364 20.81 6.75 5.46
N ALA A 365 20.75 5.88 6.45
CA ALA A 365 21.66 4.77 6.61
C ALA A 365 20.87 3.45 6.51
N VAL A 366 21.49 2.43 5.94
CA VAL A 366 20.98 1.07 5.89
C VAL A 366 22.09 0.09 6.25
N SER A 367 21.79 -0.85 7.13
CA SER A 367 22.65 -1.99 7.44
C SER A 367 22.01 -3.27 6.91
N GLY A 368 22.79 -4.05 6.17
CA GLY A 368 22.43 -5.37 5.67
C GLY A 368 23.62 -6.32 5.69
N SER A 369 23.45 -7.49 6.28
CA SER A 369 24.52 -8.49 6.42
C SER A 369 25.80 -7.96 7.12
N GLY A 370 25.65 -7.01 8.06
CA GLY A 370 26.77 -6.38 8.77
C GLY A 370 27.56 -5.36 7.94
N ILE A 371 26.98 -4.92 6.80
CA ILE A 371 27.57 -3.90 5.92
C ILE A 371 26.67 -2.66 5.98
N GLU A 372 27.27 -1.46 6.03
CA GLU A 372 26.54 -0.20 6.07
C GLU A 372 26.72 0.60 4.78
N LEU A 373 25.63 1.18 4.33
CA LEU A 373 25.59 2.19 3.27
C LEU A 373 24.81 3.40 3.75
N ARG A 374 25.38 4.60 3.60
CA ARG A 374 24.69 5.87 3.79
C ARG A 374 24.40 6.51 2.44
N PHE A 375 23.26 7.16 2.31
CA PHE A 375 22.88 7.78 1.05
C PHE A 375 21.93 8.96 1.28
N ARG A 376 21.90 9.87 0.29
CA ARG A 376 20.97 11.00 0.23
C ARG A 376 20.71 11.41 -1.22
N PRO A 377 19.59 12.13 -1.50
CA PRO A 377 19.36 12.70 -2.82
C PRO A 377 20.47 13.70 -3.22
N GLY A 378 20.79 13.70 -4.51
CA GLY A 378 21.90 14.49 -5.07
C GLY A 378 23.15 13.64 -5.30
N GLY A 379 24.15 14.17 -6.01
CA GLY A 379 25.36 13.43 -6.34
C GLY A 379 25.35 12.79 -7.72
N ASP A 380 26.36 11.93 -7.98
CA ASP A 380 26.69 11.48 -9.34
C ASP A 380 26.20 10.05 -9.64
N VAL A 381 25.66 9.33 -8.65
CA VAL A 381 25.11 8.00 -8.86
C VAL A 381 23.63 8.12 -9.19
N THR A 382 23.19 7.43 -10.25
CA THR A 382 21.77 7.42 -10.65
C THR A 382 21.15 6.04 -10.38
N ASP A 383 19.82 6.01 -10.19
CA ASP A 383 19.03 4.78 -10.19
C ASP A 383 18.28 4.58 -11.52
N ARG A 384 17.62 3.43 -11.70
CA ARG A 384 16.84 3.10 -12.91
C ARG A 384 15.64 4.02 -13.14
N ARG A 385 15.23 4.81 -12.15
CA ARG A 385 14.13 5.75 -12.27
C ARG A 385 14.59 7.20 -12.50
N GLY A 386 15.93 7.39 -12.61
CA GLY A 386 16.57 8.67 -12.88
C GLY A 386 16.77 9.53 -11.63
N GLY A 387 16.57 8.97 -10.43
CA GLY A 387 16.97 9.59 -9.18
C GLY A 387 18.50 9.73 -9.11
N SER A 388 19.02 10.83 -8.57
CA SER A 388 20.45 11.01 -8.34
C SER A 388 20.78 10.95 -6.85
N TRP A 389 21.90 10.30 -6.52
CA TRP A 389 22.24 9.90 -5.16
C TRP A 389 23.70 10.19 -4.83
N GLU A 390 23.94 10.70 -3.65
CA GLU A 390 25.25 10.71 -3.00
C GLU A 390 25.32 9.49 -2.08
N LEU A 391 26.41 8.72 -2.20
CA LEU A 391 26.60 7.47 -1.45
C LEU A 391 27.88 7.55 -0.61
N ASP A 392 27.85 7.00 0.61
CA ASP A 392 28.99 6.80 1.48
C ASP A 392 28.91 5.43 2.13
N GLY A 393 29.89 4.56 1.92
CA GLY A 393 29.89 3.16 2.38
C GLY A 393 29.83 2.17 1.23
N ASP A 394 29.36 0.94 1.51
CA ASP A 394 29.40 -0.17 0.56
C ASP A 394 28.00 -0.51 0.02
N PRO A 395 27.74 -0.38 -1.30
CA PRO A 395 26.49 -0.78 -1.94
C PRO A 395 26.07 -2.25 -1.68
N ALA A 396 27.00 -3.12 -1.29
CA ALA A 396 26.73 -4.49 -0.93
C ALA A 396 25.74 -4.62 0.25
N ALA A 397 25.58 -3.59 1.09
CA ALA A 397 24.51 -3.53 2.11
C ALA A 397 23.13 -3.74 1.50
N LEU A 398 22.91 -3.24 0.28
CA LEU A 398 21.70 -3.41 -0.50
C LEU A 398 21.88 -4.45 -1.64
N ARG A 399 22.81 -5.38 -1.52
CA ARG A 399 23.15 -6.37 -2.57
C ARG A 399 23.28 -5.74 -3.96
N ALA A 400 23.73 -4.48 -3.97
CA ALA A 400 23.78 -3.66 -5.16
C ALA A 400 25.18 -3.62 -5.79
N ARG A 401 25.20 -3.25 -7.06
CA ARG A 401 26.39 -2.91 -7.82
C ARG A 401 26.25 -1.53 -8.45
N ILE A 402 27.36 -0.84 -8.63
CA ILE A 402 27.39 0.39 -9.41
C ILE A 402 28.17 0.11 -10.69
N SER A 403 27.53 0.35 -11.84
CA SER A 403 28.15 0.22 -13.16
C SER A 403 27.84 1.46 -13.98
N ASP A 404 28.88 2.13 -14.49
CA ASP A 404 28.76 3.36 -15.28
C ASP A 404 27.93 4.47 -14.56
N GLY A 405 28.05 4.56 -13.22
CA GLY A 405 27.30 5.50 -12.41
C GLY A 405 25.84 5.08 -12.10
N LEU A 406 25.39 3.91 -12.57
CA LEU A 406 24.06 3.40 -12.30
C LEU A 406 24.10 2.42 -11.11
N PHE A 407 23.29 2.72 -10.07
CA PHE A 407 23.04 1.85 -8.93
C PHE A 407 21.95 0.81 -9.29
N VAL A 408 22.29 -0.46 -9.14
CA VAL A 408 21.38 -1.57 -9.46
C VAL A 408 21.39 -2.59 -8.32
N SER A 409 20.21 -2.85 -7.78
CA SER A 409 19.93 -3.98 -6.91
C SER A 409 18.78 -4.77 -7.51
N ASP A 410 19.00 -6.05 -7.78
CA ASP A 410 17.95 -6.94 -8.29
C ASP A 410 17.09 -7.49 -7.15
N ASP A 411 17.66 -7.62 -5.94
CA ASP A 411 16.96 -8.07 -4.73
C ASP A 411 16.07 -6.99 -4.11
N TYR A 412 16.47 -5.70 -4.24
CA TYR A 412 15.77 -4.56 -3.67
C TYR A 412 15.52 -3.50 -4.76
N PRO A 413 14.47 -3.65 -5.57
CA PRO A 413 14.18 -2.73 -6.66
C PRO A 413 13.88 -1.33 -6.12
N ASP A 414 14.45 -0.30 -6.78
CA ASP A 414 14.28 1.11 -6.40
C ASP A 414 14.63 1.42 -4.92
N ALA A 415 15.61 0.69 -4.37
CA ALA A 415 15.89 0.64 -2.93
C ALA A 415 16.16 2.02 -2.31
N LEU A 416 17.01 2.84 -2.96
CA LEU A 416 17.42 4.12 -2.42
C LEU A 416 16.23 5.07 -2.25
N ALA A 417 15.40 5.19 -3.28
CA ALA A 417 14.24 6.08 -3.24
C ALA A 417 13.14 5.56 -2.31
N ARG A 418 12.91 4.26 -2.26
CA ARG A 418 11.91 3.65 -1.37
C ARG A 418 12.31 3.81 0.10
N LEU A 419 13.55 3.52 0.46
CA LEU A 419 14.05 3.70 1.83
C LEU A 419 14.08 5.18 2.22
N TRP A 420 14.61 6.06 1.33
CA TRP A 420 14.65 7.49 1.61
C TRP A 420 13.27 8.05 1.92
N THR A 421 12.29 7.79 1.07
CA THR A 421 10.95 8.36 1.23
C THR A 421 10.17 7.75 2.40
N ALA A 422 10.42 6.47 2.72
CA ALA A 422 9.87 5.85 3.93
C ALA A 422 10.45 6.51 5.19
N LEU A 423 11.76 6.69 5.26
CA LEU A 423 12.45 7.31 6.41
C LEU A 423 12.16 8.82 6.53
N ALA A 424 12.01 9.53 5.41
CA ALA A 424 11.70 10.96 5.39
C ALA A 424 10.23 11.27 5.76
N ASN A 425 9.38 10.26 5.90
CA ASN A 425 8.02 10.42 6.40
C ASN A 425 8.05 10.83 7.88
N PRO A 426 7.47 11.98 8.29
CA PRO A 426 7.50 12.44 9.68
C PRO A 426 6.78 11.51 10.66
N ASN A 427 5.95 10.59 10.16
CA ASN A 427 5.28 9.57 10.94
C ASN A 427 6.04 8.22 10.99
N ALA A 428 7.15 8.10 10.28
CA ALA A 428 7.96 6.87 10.26
C ALA A 428 8.53 6.50 11.63
N GLY A 429 8.85 5.23 11.80
CA GLY A 429 9.72 4.77 12.90
C GLY A 429 11.12 5.35 12.76
N ASP A 430 11.82 5.51 13.88
CA ASP A 430 13.22 5.92 13.90
C ASP A 430 14.11 4.83 13.29
N ILE A 431 13.69 3.57 13.43
CA ILE A 431 14.31 2.41 12.79
C ILE A 431 13.23 1.69 11.98
N LEU A 432 13.49 1.48 10.70
CA LEU A 432 12.68 0.64 9.83
C LEU A 432 13.36 -0.72 9.68
N VAL A 433 12.56 -1.77 9.76
CA VAL A 433 12.96 -3.16 9.67
C VAL A 433 12.39 -3.77 8.40
N SER A 434 13.22 -4.47 7.63
CA SER A 434 12.81 -5.35 6.54
C SER A 434 13.25 -6.78 6.86
N LEU A 435 12.34 -7.75 6.77
CA LEU A 435 12.63 -9.14 7.08
C LEU A 435 13.11 -9.91 5.85
N GLY A 436 13.93 -10.91 6.13
CA GLY A 436 14.43 -11.86 5.14
C GLY A 436 13.36 -12.83 4.64
N ALA A 437 13.73 -13.62 3.62
CA ALA A 437 12.84 -14.61 3.03
C ALA A 437 12.31 -15.59 4.09
N GLY A 438 11.01 -15.90 4.01
CA GLY A 438 10.35 -16.86 4.92
C GLY A 438 9.96 -16.32 6.28
N TRP A 439 10.33 -15.09 6.65
CA TRP A 439 10.02 -14.48 7.95
C TRP A 439 8.88 -13.49 7.88
N GLU A 440 8.06 -13.46 8.94
CA GLU A 440 7.00 -12.49 9.15
C GLU A 440 6.98 -11.99 10.60
N CYS A 441 6.76 -10.70 10.81
CA CYS A 441 6.46 -10.16 12.13
C CYS A 441 5.05 -10.57 12.55
N VAL A 442 4.96 -11.25 13.69
CA VAL A 442 3.67 -11.51 14.34
C VAL A 442 3.04 -10.18 14.74
N ASP A 443 1.79 -9.98 14.35
CA ASP A 443 1.05 -8.74 14.63
C ASP A 443 0.68 -8.64 16.12
N TRP A 444 0.30 -7.46 16.55
CA TRP A 444 -0.24 -7.27 17.89
C TRP A 444 -1.47 -8.15 18.12
N GLY A 445 -1.50 -8.84 19.27
CA GLY A 445 -2.56 -9.80 19.58
C GLY A 445 -2.30 -11.22 19.05
N GLY A 446 -1.19 -11.44 18.33
CA GLY A 446 -0.72 -12.76 17.90
C GLY A 446 -1.25 -13.21 16.53
N GLY A 447 -1.71 -12.25 15.68
CA GLY A 447 -2.08 -12.56 14.31
C GLY A 447 -0.86 -12.78 13.42
N ASP A 448 -0.88 -13.83 12.59
CA ASP A 448 0.12 -14.10 11.54
C ASP A 448 -0.54 -14.85 10.38
N HIS A 449 0.23 -15.06 9.28
CA HIS A 449 -0.21 -15.76 8.09
C HIS A 449 0.56 -17.07 7.85
N ILE A 450 1.18 -17.61 8.89
CA ILE A 450 2.11 -18.74 8.83
C ILE A 450 1.40 -20.09 9.00
N PRO A 451 1.62 -21.09 8.10
CA PRO A 451 2.31 -20.97 6.82
C PRO A 451 1.39 -20.38 5.76
N GLY A 452 1.86 -19.42 4.98
CA GLY A 452 1.05 -18.78 3.94
C GLY A 452 1.83 -17.69 3.22
N GLY A 453 1.13 -16.68 2.68
CA GLY A 453 1.74 -15.52 2.03
C GLY A 453 1.81 -14.32 2.96
N SER A 454 2.84 -13.51 2.82
CA SER A 454 2.96 -12.23 3.47
C SER A 454 3.78 -11.24 2.64
N HIS A 455 3.70 -9.96 3.00
CA HIS A 455 4.33 -8.85 2.30
C HIS A 455 4.79 -7.78 3.29
N GLY A 456 5.44 -6.72 2.81
CA GLY A 456 5.88 -5.61 3.67
C GLY A 456 7.39 -5.38 3.66
N SER A 457 8.19 -6.32 3.14
CA SER A 457 9.63 -6.17 3.06
C SER A 457 10.07 -5.31 1.86
N LEU A 458 11.37 -4.97 1.82
CA LEU A 458 11.98 -4.29 0.67
C LEU A 458 12.26 -5.25 -0.50
N LEU A 459 12.22 -6.57 -0.27
CA LEU A 459 12.57 -7.60 -1.26
C LEU A 459 11.72 -7.50 -2.53
N ALA A 460 12.34 -7.82 -3.65
CA ALA A 460 11.69 -7.87 -4.97
C ALA A 460 10.44 -8.76 -4.98
N THR A 461 10.47 -9.86 -4.24
CA THR A 461 9.35 -10.82 -4.13
C THR A 461 8.09 -10.26 -3.48
N ASP A 462 8.21 -9.22 -2.66
CA ASP A 462 7.08 -8.51 -2.06
C ASP A 462 6.71 -7.24 -2.85
N SER A 463 7.61 -6.79 -3.72
CA SER A 463 7.59 -5.43 -4.27
C SER A 463 7.24 -5.37 -5.75
N LEU A 464 7.45 -6.45 -6.51
CA LEU A 464 7.24 -6.46 -7.95
C LEU A 464 5.85 -6.99 -8.30
N GLY A 465 4.96 -6.08 -8.66
CA GLY A 465 3.59 -6.38 -9.06
C GLY A 465 3.35 -6.20 -10.55
N THR A 466 2.12 -6.42 -10.95
CA THR A 466 1.63 -6.28 -12.32
C THR A 466 1.22 -4.84 -12.62
N LEU A 467 1.59 -4.33 -13.81
CA LEU A 467 1.00 -3.14 -14.41
C LEU A 467 0.65 -3.45 -15.87
N LEU A 468 -0.62 -3.31 -16.23
CA LEU A 468 -1.10 -3.48 -17.59
C LEU A 468 -1.87 -2.22 -18.02
N THR A 469 -1.56 -1.67 -19.18
CA THR A 469 -2.25 -0.50 -19.72
C THR A 469 -2.86 -0.81 -21.08
N VAL A 470 -4.11 -0.42 -21.30
CA VAL A 470 -4.84 -0.65 -22.55
C VAL A 470 -5.52 0.65 -22.98
N GLY A 471 -5.20 1.12 -24.17
CA GLY A 471 -5.93 2.20 -24.82
C GLY A 471 -5.87 3.56 -24.13
N LEU A 472 -4.81 3.87 -23.40
CA LEU A 472 -4.61 5.19 -22.80
C LEU A 472 -4.46 6.26 -23.88
N ASP A 473 -5.08 7.41 -23.65
CA ASP A 473 -4.82 8.65 -24.39
C ASP A 473 -3.66 9.40 -23.72
N GLY A 474 -2.94 10.23 -24.47
CA GLY A 474 -1.76 10.94 -23.97
C GLY A 474 -0.43 10.21 -24.24
N GLU A 475 0.66 10.92 -23.97
CA GLU A 475 2.00 10.34 -24.11
C GLU A 475 2.31 9.47 -22.88
N ARG A 476 2.76 8.23 -23.13
CA ARG A 476 3.28 7.36 -22.10
C ARG A 476 4.77 7.68 -21.93
N PRO A 477 5.22 8.01 -20.71
CA PRO A 477 6.65 8.23 -20.49
C PRO A 477 7.43 6.93 -20.68
N GLU A 478 8.61 7.03 -21.29
CA GLU A 478 9.56 5.91 -21.30
C GLU A 478 10.12 5.73 -19.87
N ARG A 479 10.08 4.52 -19.37
CA ARG A 479 10.59 4.14 -18.05
C ARG A 479 11.44 2.89 -18.18
N GLU A 480 12.65 2.91 -17.64
CA GLU A 480 13.45 1.70 -17.45
C GLU A 480 12.85 0.81 -16.36
N GLN A 481 12.25 1.43 -15.32
CA GLN A 481 11.56 0.76 -14.22
C GLN A 481 10.28 1.51 -13.86
N TRP A 482 9.15 0.82 -13.92
CA TRP A 482 7.86 1.35 -13.52
C TRP A 482 7.64 1.21 -12.01
N ALA A 483 6.88 2.14 -11.41
CA ALA A 483 6.42 2.05 -10.04
C ALA A 483 4.93 2.41 -9.96
N ILE A 484 4.28 1.99 -8.89
CA ILE A 484 2.85 2.26 -8.66
C ILE A 484 2.52 3.75 -8.61
N SER A 485 3.46 4.61 -8.23
CA SER A 485 3.32 6.09 -8.28
C SER A 485 3.12 6.64 -9.69
N ASP A 486 3.59 5.94 -10.74
CA ASP A 486 3.42 6.38 -12.12
C ASP A 486 1.96 6.31 -12.59
N VAL A 487 1.12 5.48 -11.94
CA VAL A 487 -0.30 5.28 -12.28
C VAL A 487 -1.08 6.59 -12.23
N TYR A 488 -0.83 7.42 -11.23
CA TYR A 488 -1.45 8.75 -11.12
C TYR A 488 -1.17 9.62 -12.35
N GLY A 489 0.09 9.67 -12.78
CA GLY A 489 0.51 10.43 -13.96
C GLY A 489 -0.10 9.90 -15.26
N LEU A 490 -0.20 8.57 -15.41
CA LEU A 490 -0.86 7.93 -16.56
C LEU A 490 -2.35 8.34 -16.65
N ILE A 491 -3.05 8.34 -15.51
CA ILE A 491 -4.47 8.73 -15.43
C ILE A 491 -4.63 10.23 -15.71
N ALA A 492 -3.82 11.07 -15.07
CA ALA A 492 -3.84 12.52 -15.30
C ALA A 492 -3.58 12.85 -16.78
N GLY A 493 -2.59 12.20 -17.40
CA GLY A 493 -2.27 12.34 -18.82
C GLY A 493 -3.41 11.92 -19.74
N HIS A 494 -4.10 10.80 -19.44
CA HIS A 494 -5.25 10.32 -20.19
C HIS A 494 -6.38 11.36 -20.22
N PHE A 495 -6.63 12.04 -19.10
CA PHE A 495 -7.64 13.10 -19.03
C PHE A 495 -7.14 14.48 -19.47
N GLY A 496 -5.90 14.58 -19.95
CA GLY A 496 -5.29 15.83 -20.39
C GLY A 496 -5.01 16.82 -19.24
N LEU A 497 -4.90 16.30 -18.05
CA LEU A 497 -4.52 17.03 -16.85
C LEU A 497 -3.00 16.83 -16.67
N GLY A 498 -2.20 17.57 -17.46
CA GLY A 498 -0.74 17.52 -17.35
C GLY A 498 -0.26 18.02 -15.98
N ASN A 499 0.89 17.49 -15.53
CA ASN A 499 1.60 17.91 -14.32
C ASN A 499 1.91 19.41 -14.33
#